data_616feac680192998e642810dc9ded367
#
_entry.id   616feac680192998e642810dc9ded367
#
_cell.length_a   1.000
_cell.length_b   1.000
_cell.length_c   1.000
_cell.angle_alpha   90.00
_cell.angle_beta   90.00
_cell.angle_gamma   90.00
#
_symmetry.space_group_name_H-M   'P 1'
#
loop_
_entity.id
_entity.type
_entity.pdbx_description
1 polymer ?
#
loop_
_entity_poly.entity_id
_entity_poly.type
_entity_poly.pdbx_seq_one_letter_code
_entity_poly.pdbx_strand_id
1 'polypeptide(L)'
;KTMYFNFEDNNIILPIYVVEEIDKLKRSEGEKGRNARVTARTIDELRKNGSLFKGVTLPKGGTLRVEIKGDYKNLPSFLQKDIMDNRILAVILEISKEINEKVILVTKDINMRIKADALAIPVEDYETDTVSIDELYKGYSEITLNDDDYKKYIKSGKLKIDELYKSEVYPNEFFKIKCEDKEHLGIYNADK
;
A
#
# COMPACT_ATOMS: atom_id res chain seq x y z
N LYS A 1 -0.48 4.86 -7.59
CA LYS A 1 -0.19 6.16 -6.92
C LYS A 1 1.21 6.08 -6.33
N THR A 2 2.05 7.08 -6.58
CA THR A 2 3.44 7.07 -6.10
C THR A 2 3.43 7.41 -4.62
N MET A 3 4.01 6.56 -3.79
CA MET A 3 4.05 6.61 -2.33
C MET A 3 4.48 7.98 -1.77
N TYR A 4 5.44 8.65 -2.43
CA TYR A 4 6.00 9.94 -1.99
C TYR A 4 4.97 11.08 -1.87
N PHE A 5 3.84 11.01 -2.53
CA PHE A 5 2.82 12.05 -2.50
C PHE A 5 1.82 11.92 -1.33
N ASN A 6 1.96 10.87 -0.52
CA ASN A 6 1.07 10.65 0.61
C ASN A 6 1.69 11.06 1.96
N PHE A 7 2.97 11.45 1.98
CA PHE A 7 3.65 11.98 3.16
C PHE A 7 3.52 13.50 3.15
N GLU A 8 2.41 14.00 3.67
CA GLU A 8 2.15 15.44 3.81
C GLU A 8 3.10 16.05 4.85
N ASP A 9 3.72 17.20 4.52
CA ASP A 9 4.62 17.97 5.39
C ASP A 9 5.83 17.21 5.99
N ASN A 10 6.20 16.05 5.42
CA ASN A 10 7.34 15.28 5.87
C ASN A 10 8.58 15.47 4.97
N ASN A 11 9.75 15.40 5.58
CA ASN A 11 11.03 15.39 4.87
C ASN A 11 11.39 13.94 4.53
N ILE A 12 11.26 13.57 3.26
CA ILE A 12 11.54 12.24 2.76
C ILE A 12 13.01 12.13 2.39
N ILE A 13 13.70 11.15 2.96
CA ILE A 13 15.09 10.83 2.65
C ILE A 13 15.12 9.50 1.93
N LEU A 14 15.61 9.51 0.70
CA LEU A 14 15.74 8.32 -0.13
C LEU A 14 17.23 7.92 -0.16
N PRO A 15 17.63 6.83 0.50
CA PRO A 15 18.99 6.33 0.38
C PRO A 15 19.34 6.00 -1.08
N ILE A 16 20.57 6.32 -1.51
CA ILE A 16 21.04 6.04 -2.88
C ILE A 16 20.88 4.54 -3.23
N TYR A 17 21.05 3.67 -2.26
CA TYR A 17 20.90 2.23 -2.42
C TYR A 17 19.51 1.81 -2.89
N VAL A 18 18.46 2.54 -2.49
CA VAL A 18 17.09 2.33 -2.97
C VAL A 18 16.97 2.74 -4.43
N VAL A 19 17.64 3.79 -4.86
CA VAL A 19 17.68 4.20 -6.27
C VAL A 19 18.38 3.13 -7.12
N GLU A 20 19.48 2.55 -6.63
CA GLU A 20 20.17 1.45 -7.29
C GLU A 20 19.27 0.20 -7.42
N GLU A 21 18.49 -0.10 -6.39
CA GLU A 21 17.55 -1.23 -6.44
C GLU A 21 16.42 -0.99 -7.45
N ILE A 22 15.87 0.23 -7.48
CA ILE A 22 14.91 0.63 -8.52
C ILE A 22 15.52 0.45 -9.91
N ASP A 23 16.80 0.78 -10.10
CA ASP A 23 17.46 0.63 -11.40
C ASP A 23 17.57 -0.85 -11.83
N LYS A 24 17.93 -1.72 -10.92
CA LYS A 24 17.93 -3.18 -11.17
C LYS A 24 16.53 -3.70 -11.54
N LEU A 25 15.52 -3.27 -10.78
CA LEU A 25 14.14 -3.70 -10.98
C LEU A 25 13.53 -3.20 -12.30
N LYS A 26 14.00 -2.08 -12.88
CA LYS A 26 13.54 -1.61 -14.20
C LYS A 26 13.68 -2.64 -15.31
N ARG A 27 14.62 -3.57 -15.20
CA ARG A 27 14.90 -4.63 -16.17
C ARG A 27 13.98 -5.85 -15.97
N SER A 28 13.26 -5.93 -14.87
CA SER A 28 12.32 -7.02 -14.61
C SER A 28 11.10 -6.93 -15.53
N GLU A 29 10.56 -8.08 -15.88
CA GLU A 29 9.31 -8.17 -16.62
C GLU A 29 8.10 -7.97 -15.70
N GLY A 30 6.94 -7.70 -16.30
CA GLY A 30 5.68 -7.55 -15.58
C GLY A 30 5.56 -6.28 -14.76
N GLU A 31 4.75 -6.37 -13.71
CA GLU A 31 4.34 -5.23 -12.89
C GLU A 31 5.50 -4.60 -12.11
N LYS A 32 6.44 -5.41 -11.60
CA LYS A 32 7.62 -4.92 -10.85
C LYS A 32 8.46 -3.97 -11.70
N GLY A 33 8.80 -4.37 -12.92
CA GLY A 33 9.58 -3.54 -13.82
C GLY A 33 8.82 -2.29 -14.27
N ARG A 34 7.50 -2.41 -14.50
CA ARG A 34 6.65 -1.26 -14.82
C ARG A 34 6.66 -0.23 -13.68
N ASN A 35 6.44 -0.68 -12.45
CA ASN A 35 6.41 0.18 -11.27
C ASN A 35 7.78 0.84 -11.03
N ALA A 36 8.88 0.11 -11.19
CA ALA A 36 10.23 0.66 -11.08
C ALA A 36 10.49 1.76 -12.12
N ARG A 37 10.07 1.56 -13.37
CA ARG A 37 10.19 2.59 -14.43
C ARG A 37 9.36 3.84 -14.13
N VAL A 38 8.14 3.67 -13.62
CA VAL A 38 7.30 4.81 -13.21
C VAL A 38 7.96 5.57 -12.06
N THR A 39 8.41 4.87 -11.02
CA THR A 39 9.09 5.48 -9.86
C THR A 39 10.34 6.26 -10.29
N ALA A 40 11.20 5.67 -11.14
CA ALA A 40 12.40 6.35 -11.62
C ALA A 40 12.08 7.63 -12.42
N ARG A 41 11.03 7.59 -13.26
CA ARG A 41 10.59 8.79 -14.00
C ARG A 41 10.07 9.88 -13.06
N THR A 42 9.30 9.51 -12.05
CA THR A 42 8.81 10.48 -11.05
C THR A 42 9.95 11.16 -10.31
N ILE A 43 10.97 10.40 -9.89
CA ILE A 43 12.16 10.98 -9.25
C ILE A 43 12.91 11.91 -10.21
N ASP A 44 13.03 11.55 -11.50
CA ASP A 44 13.68 12.41 -12.50
C ASP A 44 12.88 13.68 -12.79
N GLU A 45 11.55 13.62 -12.77
CA GLU A 45 10.68 14.79 -12.89
C GLU A 45 10.86 15.73 -11.69
N LEU A 46 10.93 15.21 -10.47
CA LEU A 46 11.23 16.01 -9.29
C LEU A 46 12.59 16.69 -9.39
N ARG A 47 13.60 15.99 -9.92
CA ARG A 47 14.95 16.54 -10.15
C ARG A 47 14.94 17.78 -11.07
N LYS A 48 14.02 17.84 -12.03
CA LYS A 48 13.90 19.02 -12.92
C LYS A 48 13.44 20.28 -12.18
N ASN A 49 12.77 20.12 -11.04
CA ASN A 49 12.26 21.23 -10.23
C ASN A 49 13.27 21.69 -9.16
N GLY A 50 14.43 21.03 -9.02
CA GLY A 50 15.45 21.39 -8.05
C GLY A 50 16.53 20.35 -7.87
N SER A 51 17.31 20.47 -6.81
CA SER A 51 18.41 19.56 -6.51
C SER A 51 17.97 18.47 -5.54
N LEU A 52 17.98 17.21 -5.98
CA LEU A 52 17.71 16.06 -5.09
C LEU A 52 18.74 15.93 -3.95
N PHE A 53 19.93 16.50 -4.09
CA PHE A 53 20.91 16.53 -3.00
C PHE A 53 20.50 17.50 -1.88
N LYS A 54 19.95 18.66 -2.23
CA LYS A 54 19.52 19.67 -1.26
C LYS A 54 18.08 19.43 -0.75
N GLY A 55 17.29 18.69 -1.49
CA GLY A 55 15.86 18.48 -1.29
C GLY A 55 15.02 19.24 -2.29
N VAL A 56 14.00 18.59 -2.83
CA VAL A 56 13.00 19.16 -3.74
C VAL A 56 11.66 19.16 -3.02
N THR A 57 10.96 20.30 -3.06
CA THR A 57 9.64 20.44 -2.47
C THR A 57 8.63 19.52 -3.17
N LEU A 58 7.83 18.84 -2.39
CA LEU A 58 6.76 17.96 -2.88
C LEU A 58 5.44 18.73 -3.04
N PRO A 59 4.55 18.29 -3.94
CA PRO A 59 3.30 18.98 -4.23
C PRO A 59 2.34 19.15 -3.03
N LYS A 60 2.46 18.27 -2.03
CA LYS A 60 1.62 18.27 -0.82
C LYS A 60 2.35 18.78 0.43
N GLY A 61 3.44 19.50 0.25
CA GLY A 61 4.32 19.93 1.34
C GLY A 61 5.49 18.96 1.59
N GLY A 62 6.38 19.35 2.50
CA GLY A 62 7.60 18.60 2.76
C GLY A 62 8.60 18.58 1.61
N THR A 63 9.64 17.78 1.74
CA THR A 63 10.72 17.69 0.75
C THR A 63 11.09 16.22 0.47
N LEU A 64 11.70 15.99 -0.70
CA LEU A 64 12.39 14.74 -1.01
C LEU A 64 13.85 15.00 -1.35
N ARG A 65 14.76 14.31 -0.68
CA ARG A 65 16.17 14.32 -1.02
C ARG A 65 16.75 12.91 -1.18
N VAL A 66 17.79 12.78 -1.98
CA VAL A 66 18.56 11.55 -2.10
C VAL A 66 19.79 11.67 -1.20
N GLU A 67 19.97 10.68 -0.32
CA GLU A 67 21.11 10.61 0.59
C GLU A 67 22.14 9.62 0.09
N ILE A 68 23.39 10.09 -0.06
CA ILE A 68 24.51 9.27 -0.53
C ILE A 68 25.45 8.83 0.59
N LYS A 69 25.30 9.41 1.77
CA LYS A 69 26.12 9.06 2.94
C LYS A 69 25.64 7.75 3.55
N GLY A 70 26.48 7.10 4.30
CA GLY A 70 26.20 5.89 5.06
C GLY A 70 27.50 5.32 5.60
N ASP A 71 27.91 5.72 6.83
CA ASP A 71 29.10 5.14 7.45
C ASP A 71 28.76 3.81 8.13
N TYR A 72 29.30 2.73 7.58
CA TYR A 72 29.17 1.38 8.14
C TYR A 72 29.76 1.22 9.54
N LYS A 73 30.57 2.15 10.02
CA LYS A 73 31.06 2.15 11.39
C LYS A 73 29.95 2.26 12.42
N ASN A 74 28.79 2.77 11.99
CA ASN A 74 27.60 2.88 12.82
C ASN A 74 26.85 1.56 12.98
N LEU A 75 27.14 0.55 12.13
CA LEU A 75 26.55 -0.78 12.23
C LEU A 75 27.35 -1.68 13.17
N PRO A 76 26.67 -2.60 13.90
CA PRO A 76 27.35 -3.70 14.58
C PRO A 76 28.25 -4.49 13.63
N SER A 77 29.44 -4.88 14.09
CA SER A 77 30.47 -5.51 13.25
C SER A 77 30.05 -6.85 12.63
N PHE A 78 29.06 -7.51 13.20
CA PHE A 78 28.50 -8.78 12.70
C PHE A 78 27.53 -8.59 11.52
N LEU A 79 27.06 -7.37 11.25
CA LEU A 79 26.23 -7.09 10.08
C LEU A 79 27.08 -6.92 8.83
N GLN A 80 26.81 -7.75 7.84
CA GLN A 80 27.56 -7.73 6.58
C GLN A 80 27.30 -6.46 5.78
N LYS A 81 28.36 -5.78 5.36
CA LYS A 81 28.28 -4.52 4.62
C LYS A 81 27.70 -4.67 3.20
N ASP A 82 27.78 -5.87 2.64
CA ASP A 82 27.36 -6.12 1.25
C ASP A 82 25.85 -6.41 1.10
N ILE A 83 25.15 -6.52 2.22
CA ILE A 83 23.68 -6.68 2.21
C ILE A 83 23.02 -5.30 2.08
N MET A 84 22.13 -5.15 1.10
CA MET A 84 21.46 -3.89 0.78
C MET A 84 20.71 -3.30 1.98
N ASP A 85 19.94 -4.12 2.71
CA ASP A 85 19.24 -3.68 3.91
C ASP A 85 20.16 -3.04 4.94
N ASN A 86 21.32 -3.69 5.18
CA ASN A 86 22.28 -3.20 6.16
C ASN A 86 22.88 -1.85 5.72
N ARG A 87 23.05 -1.64 4.42
CA ARG A 87 23.47 -0.36 3.87
C ARG A 87 22.45 0.74 4.13
N ILE A 88 21.16 0.44 3.95
CA ILE A 88 20.06 1.37 4.26
C ILE A 88 20.05 1.68 5.76
N LEU A 89 20.18 0.66 6.63
CA LEU A 89 20.25 0.86 8.08
C LEU A 89 21.44 1.73 8.50
N ALA A 90 22.61 1.59 7.85
CA ALA A 90 23.77 2.46 8.09
C ALA A 90 23.45 3.93 7.80
N VAL A 91 22.77 4.21 6.67
CA VAL A 91 22.33 5.56 6.33
C VAL A 91 21.41 6.14 7.40
N ILE A 92 20.46 5.36 7.87
CA ILE A 92 19.49 5.82 8.89
C ILE A 92 20.21 6.14 10.20
N LEU A 93 21.12 5.28 10.66
CA LEU A 93 21.87 5.48 11.89
C LEU A 93 22.77 6.72 11.81
N GLU A 94 23.31 7.04 10.63
CA GLU A 94 24.11 8.25 10.42
C GLU A 94 23.22 9.50 10.46
N ILE A 95 22.13 9.50 9.69
CA ILE A 95 21.19 10.61 9.63
C ILE A 95 20.60 10.90 11.02
N SER A 96 20.25 9.88 11.79
CA SER A 96 19.71 10.03 13.14
C SER A 96 20.69 10.69 14.13
N LYS A 97 22.00 10.71 13.82
CA LYS A 97 23.00 11.43 14.61
C LYS A 97 23.18 12.88 14.14
N GLU A 98 22.94 13.13 12.86
CA GLU A 98 23.12 14.46 12.25
C GLU A 98 21.91 15.38 12.44
N ILE A 99 20.72 14.81 12.52
CA ILE A 99 19.45 15.54 12.57
C ILE A 99 18.85 15.44 13.97
N ASN A 100 18.41 16.57 14.54
CA ASN A 100 17.71 16.62 15.84
C ASN A 100 16.23 16.19 15.74
N GLU A 101 15.75 15.88 14.55
CA GLU A 101 14.37 15.47 14.30
C GLU A 101 14.24 13.95 14.41
N LYS A 102 13.01 13.48 14.65
CA LYS A 102 12.73 12.05 14.69
C LYS A 102 12.89 11.45 13.28
N VAL A 103 13.80 10.51 13.11
CA VAL A 103 13.98 9.73 11.88
C VAL A 103 13.22 8.41 12.01
N ILE A 104 12.38 8.09 11.04
CA ILE A 104 11.57 6.88 11.00
C ILE A 104 11.86 6.13 9.72
N LEU A 105 12.17 4.85 9.82
CA LEU A 105 12.22 3.95 8.66
C LEU A 105 10.81 3.54 8.26
N VAL A 106 10.45 3.77 7.01
CA VAL A 106 9.18 3.26 6.46
C VAL A 106 9.48 2.15 5.46
N THR A 107 9.04 0.94 5.75
CA THR A 107 9.28 -0.22 4.89
C THR A 107 8.21 -1.30 5.03
N LYS A 108 7.89 -1.98 3.92
CA LYS A 108 7.03 -3.17 3.92
C LYS A 108 7.79 -4.47 4.17
N ASP A 109 9.11 -4.43 4.14
CA ASP A 109 9.95 -5.62 4.38
C ASP A 109 9.98 -5.96 5.88
N ILE A 110 9.40 -7.11 6.21
CA ILE A 110 9.31 -7.60 7.60
C ILE A 110 10.71 -7.81 8.21
N ASN A 111 11.66 -8.38 7.46
CA ASN A 111 13.00 -8.65 7.95
C ASN A 111 13.76 -7.34 8.23
N MET A 112 13.55 -6.35 7.37
CA MET A 112 14.13 -5.02 7.55
C MET A 112 13.54 -4.33 8.78
N ARG A 113 12.24 -4.48 9.05
CA ARG A 113 11.61 -3.97 10.29
C ARG A 113 12.19 -4.62 11.53
N ILE A 114 12.34 -5.96 11.52
CA ILE A 114 12.94 -6.68 12.65
C ILE A 114 14.37 -6.20 12.92
N LYS A 115 15.19 -6.02 11.87
CA LYS A 115 16.56 -5.51 12.02
C LYS A 115 16.59 -4.07 12.54
N ALA A 116 15.70 -3.23 12.06
CA ALA A 116 15.59 -1.83 12.50
C ALA A 116 15.22 -1.74 13.98
N ASP A 117 14.21 -2.51 14.41
CA ASP A 117 13.78 -2.59 15.82
C ASP A 117 14.92 -3.07 16.73
N ALA A 118 15.65 -4.12 16.32
CA ALA A 118 16.82 -4.62 17.04
C ALA A 118 17.97 -3.60 17.16
N LEU A 119 18.02 -2.61 16.28
CA LEU A 119 18.98 -1.49 16.30
C LEU A 119 18.40 -0.23 16.99
N ALA A 120 17.23 -0.33 17.61
CA ALA A 120 16.48 0.79 18.20
C ALA A 120 16.19 1.93 17.18
N ILE A 121 16.03 1.59 15.90
CA ILE A 121 15.60 2.51 14.86
C ILE A 121 14.06 2.51 14.83
N PRO A 122 13.41 3.68 15.01
CA PRO A 122 11.96 3.77 14.83
C PRO A 122 11.54 3.31 13.44
N VAL A 123 10.57 2.39 13.37
CA VAL A 123 10.15 1.80 12.10
C VAL A 123 8.63 1.74 12.02
N GLU A 124 8.10 2.03 10.84
CA GLU A 124 6.66 1.96 10.55
C GLU A 124 6.42 1.17 9.25
N ASP A 125 5.29 0.49 9.19
CA ASP A 125 4.78 -0.06 7.94
C ASP A 125 4.08 1.06 7.16
N TYR A 126 4.24 1.05 5.85
CA TYR A 126 3.46 1.92 4.99
C TYR A 126 2.13 1.24 4.69
N GLU A 127 1.15 1.47 5.54
CA GLU A 127 -0.24 1.16 5.25
C GLU A 127 -0.82 2.28 4.37
N THR A 128 -0.80 2.09 3.06
CA THR A 128 -1.82 2.75 2.23
C THR A 128 -3.15 2.14 2.62
N ASP A 129 -4.23 2.92 2.57
CA ASP A 129 -5.60 2.43 2.56
C ASP A 129 -5.68 1.14 1.72
N THR A 130 -5.25 0.06 2.28
CA THR A 130 -5.59 -1.27 1.82
C THR A 130 -7.03 -1.41 2.22
N VAL A 131 -7.91 -1.08 1.28
CA VAL A 131 -9.27 -1.64 1.33
C VAL A 131 -9.03 -3.10 1.66
N SER A 132 -9.44 -3.52 2.85
CA SER A 132 -9.28 -4.91 3.25
C SER A 132 -9.91 -5.75 2.14
N ILE A 133 -9.34 -6.91 1.81
CA ILE A 133 -9.92 -7.80 0.80
C ILE A 133 -11.38 -8.08 1.17
N ASP A 134 -11.73 -8.01 2.45
CA ASP A 134 -13.08 -8.13 2.99
C ASP A 134 -13.97 -6.90 2.70
N GLU A 135 -13.40 -5.72 2.40
CA GLU A 135 -14.11 -4.51 1.96
C GLU A 135 -14.15 -4.38 0.43
N LEU A 136 -13.39 -5.19 -0.32
CA LEU A 136 -13.54 -5.27 -1.76
C LEU A 136 -14.91 -5.90 -2.04
N TYR A 137 -15.68 -5.24 -2.87
CA TYR A 137 -16.94 -5.76 -3.39
C TYR A 137 -16.74 -7.21 -3.86
N LYS A 138 -17.37 -8.14 -3.15
CA LYS A 138 -17.22 -9.60 -3.37
C LYS A 138 -17.83 -10.05 -4.72
N GLY A 139 -18.34 -9.12 -5.51
CA GLY A 139 -19.06 -9.39 -6.75
C GLY A 139 -20.51 -9.81 -6.51
N TYR A 140 -20.94 -9.89 -5.25
CA TYR A 140 -22.31 -10.18 -4.87
C TYR A 140 -22.62 -9.65 -3.47
N SER A 141 -23.87 -9.34 -3.24
CA SER A 141 -24.43 -9.03 -1.92
C SER A 141 -25.17 -10.24 -1.34
N GLU A 142 -25.30 -10.34 -0.03
CA GLU A 142 -25.96 -11.45 0.63
C GLU A 142 -27.30 -11.02 1.23
N ILE A 143 -28.33 -11.85 1.03
CA ILE A 143 -29.67 -11.68 1.62
C ILE A 143 -30.04 -12.97 2.33
N THR A 144 -30.44 -12.87 3.59
CA THR A 144 -31.01 -14.02 4.33
C THR A 144 -32.52 -13.92 4.38
N LEU A 145 -33.20 -14.92 3.89
CA LEU A 145 -34.66 -15.02 3.91
C LEU A 145 -35.13 -15.86 5.10
N ASN A 146 -36.30 -15.52 5.63
CA ASN A 146 -37.05 -16.41 6.46
C ASN A 146 -37.77 -17.47 5.61
N ASP A 147 -38.32 -18.52 6.23
CA ASP A 147 -38.95 -19.63 5.56
C ASP A 147 -40.14 -19.22 4.66
N ASP A 148 -40.93 -18.25 5.09
CA ASP A 148 -42.13 -17.83 4.36
C ASP A 148 -41.77 -17.05 3.09
N ASP A 149 -40.80 -16.16 3.18
CA ASP A 149 -40.32 -15.42 2.02
C ASP A 149 -39.51 -16.31 1.08
N TYR A 150 -38.79 -17.29 1.61
CA TYR A 150 -38.13 -18.30 0.81
C TYR A 150 -39.11 -19.15 0.00
N LYS A 151 -40.22 -19.61 0.60
CA LYS A 151 -41.29 -20.34 -0.11
C LYS A 151 -41.91 -19.51 -1.23
N LYS A 152 -42.16 -18.22 -0.98
CA LYS A 152 -42.65 -17.29 -2.00
C LYS A 152 -41.62 -17.12 -3.14
N TYR A 153 -40.34 -16.96 -2.81
CA TYR A 153 -39.28 -16.85 -3.78
C TYR A 153 -39.17 -18.09 -4.67
N ILE A 154 -39.14 -19.29 -4.10
CA ILE A 154 -39.07 -20.54 -4.87
C ILE A 154 -40.27 -20.70 -5.79
N LYS A 155 -41.48 -20.28 -5.37
CA LYS A 155 -42.70 -20.37 -6.17
C LYS A 155 -42.74 -19.35 -7.31
N SER A 156 -42.25 -18.15 -7.09
CA SER A 156 -42.34 -17.03 -8.05
C SER A 156 -41.08 -16.86 -8.91
N GLY A 157 -39.92 -17.34 -8.44
CA GLY A 157 -38.61 -17.06 -9.02
C GLY A 157 -38.19 -15.59 -8.92
N LYS A 158 -38.92 -14.78 -8.13
CA LYS A 158 -38.73 -13.35 -7.98
C LYS A 158 -38.76 -12.94 -6.52
N LEU A 159 -37.93 -11.95 -6.17
CA LEU A 159 -37.85 -11.39 -4.83
C LEU A 159 -37.86 -9.85 -4.94
N LYS A 160 -38.70 -9.19 -4.12
CA LYS A 160 -38.68 -7.75 -3.98
C LYS A 160 -37.59 -7.37 -2.97
N ILE A 161 -36.62 -6.64 -3.42
CA ILE A 161 -35.39 -6.34 -2.64
C ILE A 161 -35.57 -5.15 -1.69
N ASP A 162 -36.43 -4.19 -2.03
CA ASP A 162 -36.55 -2.90 -1.33
C ASP A 162 -36.90 -3.02 0.15
N GLU A 163 -37.58 -4.13 0.55
CA GLU A 163 -37.97 -4.38 1.95
C GLU A 163 -36.90 -5.21 2.71
N LEU A 164 -36.07 -5.94 2.00
CA LEU A 164 -35.16 -6.95 2.54
C LEU A 164 -33.69 -6.49 2.60
N TYR A 165 -33.34 -5.51 1.77
CA TYR A 165 -31.97 -5.02 1.66
C TYR A 165 -31.97 -3.50 1.73
N LYS A 166 -31.24 -2.95 2.73
CA LYS A 166 -31.25 -1.50 3.05
C LYS A 166 -30.15 -0.70 2.40
N SER A 167 -29.23 -1.35 1.71
CA SER A 167 -28.14 -0.67 1.02
C SER A 167 -28.53 -0.32 -0.42
N GLU A 168 -27.80 0.61 -1.02
CA GLU A 168 -27.96 0.95 -2.43
C GLU A 168 -27.66 -0.25 -3.31
N VAL A 169 -28.53 -0.51 -4.30
CA VAL A 169 -28.44 -1.66 -5.21
C VAL A 169 -28.21 -1.16 -6.63
N TYR A 170 -27.27 -1.78 -7.32
CA TYR A 170 -26.89 -1.40 -8.68
C TYR A 170 -27.49 -2.37 -9.72
N PRO A 171 -27.86 -1.88 -10.92
CA PRO A 171 -28.33 -2.75 -12.00
C PRO A 171 -27.35 -3.89 -12.30
N ASN A 172 -27.87 -5.12 -12.43
CA ASN A 172 -27.11 -6.36 -12.61
C ASN A 172 -26.23 -6.78 -11.43
N GLU A 173 -26.45 -6.25 -10.23
CA GLU A 173 -25.80 -6.74 -9.03
C GLU A 173 -26.21 -8.17 -8.73
N PHE A 174 -25.22 -9.01 -8.36
CA PHE A 174 -25.48 -10.39 -7.97
C PHE A 174 -25.85 -10.47 -6.49
N PHE A 175 -26.79 -11.34 -6.17
CA PHE A 175 -27.21 -11.62 -4.80
C PHE A 175 -27.08 -13.11 -4.49
N LYS A 176 -26.48 -13.40 -3.33
CA LYS A 176 -26.49 -14.71 -2.72
C LYS A 176 -27.64 -14.76 -1.72
N ILE A 177 -28.67 -15.52 -2.06
CA ILE A 177 -29.90 -15.63 -1.29
C ILE A 177 -29.78 -16.87 -0.43
N LYS A 178 -29.84 -16.70 0.88
CA LYS A 178 -29.66 -17.77 1.88
C LYS A 178 -30.97 -18.00 2.65
N CYS A 179 -31.29 -19.26 2.91
CA CYS A 179 -32.31 -19.66 3.85
C CYS A 179 -31.88 -20.99 4.50
N GLU A 180 -31.57 -20.97 5.80
CA GLU A 180 -30.89 -22.07 6.50
C GLU A 180 -29.71 -22.60 5.73
N ASP A 181 -29.66 -23.89 5.39
CA ASP A 181 -28.55 -24.53 4.62
C ASP A 181 -28.72 -24.40 3.10
N LYS A 182 -29.69 -23.65 2.61
CA LYS A 182 -29.98 -23.50 1.17
C LYS A 182 -29.45 -22.17 0.66
N GLU A 183 -28.80 -22.21 -0.50
CA GLU A 183 -28.25 -21.05 -1.17
C GLU A 183 -28.69 -20.98 -2.63
N HIS A 184 -29.03 -19.78 -3.09
CA HIS A 184 -29.38 -19.49 -4.48
C HIS A 184 -28.66 -18.23 -4.95
N LEU A 185 -28.42 -18.11 -6.25
CA LEU A 185 -27.91 -16.91 -6.88
C LEU A 185 -29.04 -16.17 -7.59
N GLY A 186 -29.12 -14.88 -7.37
CA GLY A 186 -30.02 -13.96 -8.05
C GLY A 186 -29.29 -12.81 -8.69
N ILE A 187 -29.93 -12.14 -9.63
CA ILE A 187 -29.44 -10.89 -10.26
C ILE A 187 -30.51 -9.83 -10.08
N TYR A 188 -30.08 -8.64 -9.64
CA TYR A 188 -30.98 -7.50 -9.54
C TYR A 188 -31.31 -6.95 -10.93
N ASN A 189 -32.59 -6.84 -11.22
CA ASN A 189 -33.08 -6.25 -12.45
C ASN A 189 -33.87 -4.99 -12.12
N ALA A 190 -33.33 -3.84 -12.47
CA ALA A 190 -33.93 -2.53 -12.19
C ALA A 190 -35.24 -2.27 -13.01
N ASP A 191 -35.47 -3.04 -14.10
CA ASP A 191 -36.60 -2.83 -15.02
C ASP A 191 -37.83 -3.71 -14.70
N LYS A 192 -37.85 -4.41 -13.55
CA LYS A 192 -38.91 -5.34 -13.24
C LYS A 192 -39.42 -5.17 -11.80
#